data_b00a783f144ef4788dbe243738a7a0ef
#
_entry.id   b00a783f144ef4788dbe243738a7a0ef
#
_cell.length_a   1.000
_cell.length_b   1.000
_cell.length_c   1.000
_cell.angle_alpha   90.00
_cell.angle_beta   90.00
_cell.angle_gamma   90.00
#
_symmetry.space_group_name_H-M   'P 1'
#
loop_
_entity.id
_entity.type
_entity.pdbx_description
1 polymer ?
#
loop_
_entity_poly.entity_id
_entity_poly.type
_entity_poly.pdbx_seq_one_letter_code
_entity_poly.pdbx_strand_id
1 'polypeptide(L)'
;ALSSAASDVYKRQGFISILLFVGIGTVLTMIVQASAATMAITLIMCANGWISFELGAALVLGENIGTTITANLAALTGNTQARRAALAHLVFNVFGVIWVLCLFTPFTEAVSWFVENVMGTKDPAVAVSFKLSAFHTCFNICNVLILIWFVKFIERTVCAIIPMKEQDEEYRLRFISGGMLSTAELSILQASKEIHLFAERTRRMFGMVQDLLHTEKDDDFNKVFSRVEK
;
A
#
# COMPACT_ATOMS: atom_id res chain seq x y z
N ALA A 1 -41.32 18.36 -8.08
CA ALA A 1 -40.80 18.23 -6.70
C ALA A 1 -40.72 16.76 -6.25
N LEU A 2 -41.75 15.94 -6.47
CA LEU A 2 -41.75 14.50 -6.15
C LEU A 2 -40.75 13.72 -7.02
N SER A 3 -40.60 14.05 -8.31
CA SER A 3 -39.60 13.45 -9.21
C SER A 3 -38.17 13.81 -8.79
N SER A 4 -37.93 15.05 -8.36
CA SER A 4 -36.62 15.48 -7.84
C SER A 4 -36.28 14.76 -6.53
N ALA A 5 -37.21 14.69 -5.59
CA ALA A 5 -37.02 13.98 -4.33
C ALA A 5 -36.79 12.47 -4.52
N ALA A 6 -37.53 11.82 -5.42
CA ALA A 6 -37.32 10.42 -5.77
C ALA A 6 -35.94 10.18 -6.41
N SER A 7 -35.52 11.10 -7.31
CA SER A 7 -34.16 11.05 -7.91
C SER A 7 -33.06 11.21 -6.86
N ASP A 8 -33.25 12.09 -5.89
CA ASP A 8 -32.27 12.32 -4.82
C ASP A 8 -32.19 11.15 -3.84
N VAL A 9 -33.33 10.50 -3.55
CA VAL A 9 -33.37 9.26 -2.75
C VAL A 9 -32.67 8.11 -3.50
N TYR A 10 -32.90 7.97 -4.80
CA TYR A 10 -32.28 6.94 -5.63
C TYR A 10 -30.76 7.13 -5.73
N LYS A 11 -30.30 8.37 -5.91
CA LYS A 11 -28.89 8.73 -5.89
C LYS A 11 -28.23 8.45 -4.53
N ARG A 12 -28.91 8.75 -3.43
CA ARG A 12 -28.42 8.42 -2.08
C ARG A 12 -28.30 6.94 -1.83
N GLN A 13 -29.31 6.14 -2.27
CA GLN A 13 -29.24 4.68 -2.15
C GLN A 13 -28.10 4.11 -2.99
N GLY A 14 -27.86 4.64 -4.20
CA GLY A 14 -26.73 4.25 -5.04
C GLY A 14 -25.38 4.54 -4.40
N PHE A 15 -25.21 5.72 -3.78
CA PHE A 15 -23.97 6.08 -3.12
C PHE A 15 -23.68 5.24 -1.87
N ILE A 16 -24.70 4.93 -1.08
CA ILE A 16 -24.55 4.01 0.08
C ILE A 16 -24.11 2.62 -0.38
N SER A 17 -24.66 2.13 -1.47
CA SER A 17 -24.26 0.85 -2.04
C SER A 17 -22.80 0.88 -2.50
N ILE A 18 -22.33 1.96 -3.12
CA ILE A 18 -20.93 2.14 -3.49
C ILE A 18 -20.03 2.07 -2.25
N LEU A 19 -20.34 2.80 -1.19
CA LEU A 19 -19.58 2.76 0.06
C LEU A 19 -19.57 1.36 0.71
N LEU A 20 -20.70 0.67 0.68
CA LEU A 20 -20.78 -0.69 1.18
C LEU A 20 -19.86 -1.63 0.39
N PHE A 21 -19.85 -1.53 -0.94
CA PHE A 21 -19.00 -2.35 -1.78
C PHE A 21 -17.51 -2.01 -1.64
N VAL A 22 -17.15 -0.75 -1.42
CA VAL A 22 -15.78 -0.37 -1.00
C VAL A 22 -15.41 -1.08 0.31
N GLY A 23 -16.30 -1.07 1.30
CA GLY A 23 -16.10 -1.79 2.56
C GLY A 23 -15.93 -3.30 2.36
N ILE A 24 -16.79 -3.92 1.54
CA ILE A 24 -16.72 -5.36 1.21
C ILE A 24 -15.39 -5.68 0.52
N GLY A 25 -14.99 -4.91 -0.49
CA GLY A 25 -13.71 -5.09 -1.19
C GLY A 25 -12.52 -4.99 -0.26
N THR A 26 -12.55 -4.03 0.68
CA THR A 26 -11.53 -3.86 1.71
C THR A 26 -11.41 -5.12 2.59
N VAL A 27 -12.53 -5.57 3.15
CA VAL A 27 -12.55 -6.75 4.04
C VAL A 27 -12.15 -8.01 3.28
N LEU A 28 -12.68 -8.19 2.06
CA LEU A 28 -12.36 -9.35 1.23
C LEU A 28 -10.86 -9.44 0.95
N THR A 29 -10.23 -8.32 0.58
CA THR A 29 -8.79 -8.27 0.31
C THR A 29 -7.96 -8.49 1.57
N MET A 30 -8.41 -7.99 2.72
CA MET A 30 -7.75 -8.27 4.02
C MET A 30 -7.78 -9.77 4.37
N ILE A 31 -8.86 -10.47 4.05
CA ILE A 31 -9.00 -11.92 4.31
C ILE A 31 -8.16 -12.72 3.32
N VAL A 32 -8.29 -12.42 2.02
CA VAL A 32 -7.62 -13.15 0.94
C VAL A 32 -6.12 -12.84 0.89
N GLN A 33 -5.71 -11.65 1.33
CA GLN A 33 -4.33 -11.13 1.32
C GLN A 33 -3.67 -11.11 -0.08
N ALA A 34 -4.48 -11.13 -1.13
CA ALA A 34 -4.04 -11.15 -2.53
C ALA A 34 -5.01 -10.34 -3.38
N SER A 35 -4.66 -9.09 -3.67
CA SER A 35 -5.49 -8.18 -4.49
C SER A 35 -5.78 -8.75 -5.89
N ALA A 36 -4.80 -9.43 -6.50
CA ALA A 36 -5.01 -10.09 -7.80
C ALA A 36 -6.10 -11.18 -7.75
N ALA A 37 -6.18 -11.94 -6.65
CA ALA A 37 -7.23 -12.94 -6.48
C ALA A 37 -8.60 -12.29 -6.25
N THR A 38 -8.66 -11.23 -5.45
CA THR A 38 -9.89 -10.47 -5.22
C THR A 38 -10.37 -9.82 -6.51
N MET A 39 -9.46 -9.23 -7.30
CA MET A 39 -9.76 -8.67 -8.62
C MET A 39 -10.31 -9.72 -9.57
N ALA A 40 -9.76 -10.94 -9.58
CA ALA A 40 -10.27 -12.03 -10.42
C ALA A 40 -11.71 -12.41 -10.02
N ILE A 41 -12.02 -12.47 -8.73
CA ILE A 41 -13.38 -12.70 -8.22
C ILE A 41 -14.32 -11.58 -8.70
N THR A 42 -13.91 -10.31 -8.53
CA THR A 42 -14.68 -9.14 -8.95
C THR A 42 -14.96 -9.18 -10.47
N LEU A 43 -13.95 -9.53 -11.29
CA LEU A 43 -14.11 -9.69 -12.74
C LEU A 43 -15.13 -10.78 -13.09
N ILE A 44 -15.07 -11.93 -12.44
CA ILE A 44 -16.01 -13.03 -12.65
C ILE A 44 -17.43 -12.62 -12.27
N MET A 45 -17.62 -11.94 -11.14
CA MET A 45 -18.93 -11.47 -10.68
C MET A 45 -19.54 -10.46 -11.67
N CYS A 46 -18.76 -9.55 -12.20
CA CYS A 46 -19.21 -8.58 -13.20
C CYS A 46 -19.48 -9.24 -14.56
N ALA A 47 -18.61 -10.14 -15.02
CA ALA A 47 -18.77 -10.84 -16.31
C ALA A 47 -20.03 -11.73 -16.34
N ASN A 48 -20.40 -12.33 -15.20
CA ASN A 48 -21.64 -13.11 -15.06
C ASN A 48 -22.88 -12.23 -14.82
N GLY A 49 -22.73 -10.90 -14.72
CA GLY A 49 -23.84 -9.99 -14.49
C GLY A 49 -24.41 -10.03 -13.06
N TRP A 50 -23.69 -10.61 -12.10
CA TRP A 50 -24.11 -10.66 -10.70
C TRP A 50 -24.04 -9.29 -10.02
N ILE A 51 -23.06 -8.47 -10.43
CA ILE A 51 -22.92 -7.08 -10.01
C ILE A 51 -22.68 -6.18 -11.21
N SER A 52 -23.06 -4.92 -11.11
CA SER A 52 -22.80 -3.93 -12.16
C SER A 52 -21.32 -3.51 -12.21
N PHE A 53 -20.92 -2.86 -13.30
CA PHE A 53 -19.56 -2.29 -13.42
C PHE A 53 -19.25 -1.30 -12.29
N GLU A 54 -20.21 -0.45 -11.89
CA GLU A 54 -20.04 0.55 -10.83
C GLU A 54 -19.77 -0.12 -9.47
N LEU A 55 -20.50 -1.20 -9.16
CA LEU A 55 -20.29 -1.96 -7.93
C LEU A 55 -18.95 -2.72 -7.98
N GLY A 56 -18.57 -3.24 -9.13
CA GLY A 56 -17.25 -3.82 -9.35
C GLY A 56 -16.13 -2.79 -9.18
N ALA A 57 -16.29 -1.58 -9.72
CA ALA A 57 -15.35 -0.48 -9.54
C ALA A 57 -15.22 -0.07 -8.05
N ALA A 58 -16.34 -0.08 -7.31
CA ALA A 58 -16.34 0.16 -5.87
C ALA A 58 -15.58 -0.93 -5.09
N LEU A 59 -15.74 -2.21 -5.45
CA LEU A 59 -14.93 -3.32 -4.90
C LEU A 59 -13.44 -3.08 -5.14
N VAL A 60 -13.05 -2.70 -6.37
CA VAL A 60 -11.65 -2.41 -6.74
C VAL A 60 -11.06 -1.27 -5.90
N LEU A 61 -11.82 -0.21 -5.61
CA LEU A 61 -11.37 0.84 -4.70
C LEU A 61 -11.13 0.29 -3.28
N GLY A 62 -12.02 -0.59 -2.81
CA GLY A 62 -11.85 -1.28 -1.53
C GLY A 62 -10.63 -2.19 -1.49
N GLU A 63 -10.35 -2.91 -2.58
CA GLU A 63 -9.17 -3.77 -2.72
C GLU A 63 -7.87 -3.00 -2.50
N ASN A 64 -7.76 -1.79 -3.04
CA ASN A 64 -6.60 -0.92 -2.84
C ASN A 64 -6.41 -0.55 -1.35
N ILE A 65 -7.48 -0.23 -0.63
CA ILE A 65 -7.42 0.03 0.82
C ILE A 65 -7.03 -1.24 1.58
N GLY A 66 -7.68 -2.37 1.31
CA GLY A 66 -7.43 -3.65 1.97
C GLY A 66 -5.97 -4.10 1.88
N THR A 67 -5.36 -3.97 0.71
CA THR A 67 -3.94 -4.25 0.47
C THR A 67 -3.04 -3.40 1.36
N THR A 68 -3.36 -2.12 1.54
CA THR A 68 -2.55 -1.23 2.39
C THR A 68 -2.72 -1.50 3.87
N ILE A 69 -3.90 -1.94 4.31
CA ILE A 69 -4.14 -2.34 5.70
C ILE A 69 -3.30 -3.58 6.03
N THR A 70 -3.30 -4.60 5.16
CA THR A 70 -2.48 -5.80 5.38
C THR A 70 -0.98 -5.49 5.39
N ALA A 71 -0.51 -4.58 4.53
CA ALA A 71 0.86 -4.09 4.54
C ALA A 71 1.21 -3.37 5.85
N ASN A 72 0.29 -2.57 6.41
CA ASN A 72 0.50 -1.91 7.71
C ASN A 72 0.52 -2.91 8.86
N LEU A 73 -0.33 -3.96 8.84
CA LEU A 73 -0.29 -5.03 9.85
C LEU A 73 1.06 -5.77 9.80
N ALA A 74 1.53 -6.12 8.61
CA ALA A 74 2.84 -6.75 8.45
C ALA A 74 3.99 -5.85 8.92
N ALA A 75 3.89 -4.53 8.72
CA ALA A 75 4.90 -3.57 9.13
C ALA A 75 4.95 -3.31 10.65
N LEU A 76 3.96 -3.78 11.43
CA LEU A 76 3.96 -3.58 12.90
C LEU A 76 5.20 -4.19 13.58
N THR A 77 5.69 -5.31 13.06
CA THR A 77 6.90 -5.98 13.54
C THR A 77 8.18 -5.44 12.90
N GLY A 78 8.05 -4.55 11.91
CA GLY A 78 9.15 -3.95 11.20
C GLY A 78 9.78 -2.75 11.90
N ASN A 79 10.89 -2.28 11.34
CA ASN A 79 11.56 -1.06 11.81
C ASN A 79 10.73 0.20 11.49
N THR A 80 11.13 1.34 12.03
CA THR A 80 10.44 2.63 11.84
C THR A 80 10.29 3.01 10.37
N GLN A 81 11.25 2.69 9.51
CA GLN A 81 11.17 3.00 8.08
C GLN A 81 10.13 2.14 7.36
N ALA A 82 10.05 0.85 7.68
CA ALA A 82 9.02 -0.04 7.15
C ALA A 82 7.61 0.41 7.55
N ARG A 83 7.41 0.79 8.81
CA ARG A 83 6.15 1.33 9.32
C ARG A 83 5.77 2.65 8.65
N ARG A 84 6.72 3.55 8.43
CA ARG A 84 6.52 4.81 7.70
C ARG A 84 6.13 4.56 6.24
N ALA A 85 6.82 3.65 5.56
CA ALA A 85 6.51 3.28 4.17
C ALA A 85 5.11 2.69 4.05
N ALA A 86 4.72 1.78 4.95
CA ALA A 86 3.38 1.19 4.97
C ALA A 86 2.29 2.24 5.24
N LEU A 87 2.52 3.16 6.20
CA LEU A 87 1.59 4.26 6.48
C LEU A 87 1.47 5.23 5.29
N ALA A 88 2.58 5.57 4.63
CA ALA A 88 2.57 6.41 3.43
C ALA A 88 1.74 5.75 2.31
N HIS A 89 1.88 4.45 2.13
CA HIS A 89 1.08 3.68 1.17
C HIS A 89 -0.42 3.70 1.52
N LEU A 90 -0.78 3.56 2.79
CA LEU A 90 -2.17 3.69 3.24
C LEU A 90 -2.73 5.09 2.95
N VAL A 91 -2.01 6.14 3.31
CA VAL A 91 -2.41 7.54 3.06
C VAL A 91 -2.61 7.78 1.56
N PHE A 92 -1.69 7.29 0.73
CA PHE A 92 -1.78 7.37 -0.72
C PHE A 92 -3.06 6.74 -1.27
N ASN A 93 -3.40 5.52 -0.85
CA ASN A 93 -4.58 4.81 -1.36
C ASN A 93 -5.88 5.37 -0.79
N VAL A 94 -5.93 5.73 0.49
CA VAL A 94 -7.11 6.35 1.10
C VAL A 94 -7.44 7.68 0.43
N PHE A 95 -6.44 8.53 0.19
CA PHE A 95 -6.63 9.77 -0.56
C PHE A 95 -7.15 9.49 -1.96
N GLY A 96 -6.56 8.50 -2.66
CA GLY A 96 -7.00 8.07 -3.98
C GLY A 96 -8.47 7.68 -4.00
N VAL A 97 -8.90 6.85 -3.06
CA VAL A 97 -10.30 6.42 -2.96
C VAL A 97 -11.23 7.60 -2.67
N ILE A 98 -10.84 8.53 -1.78
CA ILE A 98 -11.67 9.69 -1.44
C ILE A 98 -11.93 10.56 -2.67
N TRP A 99 -10.91 10.96 -3.43
CA TRP A 99 -11.13 11.84 -4.58
C TRP A 99 -11.92 11.14 -5.70
N VAL A 100 -11.68 9.82 -5.93
CA VAL A 100 -12.48 9.07 -6.91
C VAL A 100 -13.92 8.93 -6.45
N LEU A 101 -14.20 8.70 -5.17
CA LEU A 101 -15.57 8.67 -4.67
C LEU A 101 -16.31 10.02 -4.86
N CYS A 102 -15.60 11.15 -4.74
CA CYS A 102 -16.17 12.46 -5.04
C CYS A 102 -16.50 12.62 -6.54
N LEU A 103 -15.76 11.98 -7.43
CA LEU A 103 -15.90 12.03 -8.88
C LEU A 103 -16.34 10.68 -9.47
N PHE A 104 -17.00 9.84 -8.68
CA PHE A 104 -17.25 8.44 -9.03
C PHE A 104 -18.02 8.28 -10.35
N THR A 105 -19.13 8.96 -10.49
CA THR A 105 -19.96 8.89 -11.70
C THR A 105 -19.22 9.39 -12.94
N PRO A 106 -18.67 10.62 -12.99
CA PRO A 106 -17.97 11.08 -14.18
C PRO A 106 -16.71 10.24 -14.50
N PHE A 107 -16.06 9.68 -13.48
CA PHE A 107 -14.88 8.84 -13.71
C PHE A 107 -15.25 7.48 -14.31
N THR A 108 -16.30 6.82 -13.81
CA THR A 108 -16.80 5.54 -14.36
C THR A 108 -17.39 5.72 -15.76
N GLU A 109 -18.10 6.82 -16.01
CA GLU A 109 -18.61 7.16 -17.35
C GLU A 109 -17.48 7.40 -18.36
N ALA A 110 -16.44 8.14 -17.98
CA ALA A 110 -15.28 8.39 -18.83
C ALA A 110 -14.54 7.09 -19.21
N VAL A 111 -14.36 6.18 -18.24
CA VAL A 111 -13.77 4.85 -18.47
C VAL A 111 -14.66 4.02 -19.40
N SER A 112 -15.97 4.01 -19.17
CA SER A 112 -16.92 3.28 -20.03
C SER A 112 -16.88 3.80 -21.45
N TRP A 113 -16.93 5.12 -21.63
CA TRP A 113 -16.83 5.76 -22.94
C TRP A 113 -15.54 5.39 -23.67
N PHE A 114 -14.40 5.42 -22.97
CA PHE A 114 -13.10 5.06 -23.52
C PHE A 114 -13.08 3.62 -24.03
N VAL A 115 -13.53 2.67 -23.23
CA VAL A 115 -13.53 1.24 -23.60
C VAL A 115 -14.49 0.97 -24.76
N GLU A 116 -15.67 1.59 -24.77
CA GLU A 116 -16.67 1.34 -25.80
C GLU A 116 -16.31 2.02 -27.13
N ASN A 117 -15.81 3.26 -27.09
CA ASN A 117 -15.61 4.04 -28.31
C ASN A 117 -14.17 3.99 -28.85
N VAL A 118 -13.16 3.88 -27.98
CA VAL A 118 -11.75 3.86 -28.40
C VAL A 118 -11.27 2.42 -28.60
N MET A 119 -11.61 1.50 -27.66
CA MET A 119 -11.21 0.11 -27.77
C MET A 119 -12.17 -0.71 -28.66
N GLY A 120 -13.38 -0.21 -28.91
CA GLY A 120 -14.34 -0.81 -29.82
C GLY A 120 -14.90 -2.16 -29.37
N THR A 121 -14.94 -2.43 -28.06
CA THR A 121 -15.37 -3.69 -27.47
C THR A 121 -16.90 -3.81 -27.53
N LYS A 122 -17.42 -4.75 -28.32
CA LYS A 122 -18.87 -4.92 -28.56
C LYS A 122 -19.50 -6.00 -27.66
N ASP A 123 -18.73 -6.97 -27.20
CA ASP A 123 -19.22 -8.02 -26.30
C ASP A 123 -19.36 -7.47 -24.87
N PRO A 124 -20.57 -7.50 -24.25
CA PRO A 124 -20.79 -6.93 -22.92
C PRO A 124 -19.94 -7.56 -21.81
N ALA A 125 -19.71 -8.87 -21.84
CA ALA A 125 -18.92 -9.58 -20.83
C ALA A 125 -17.43 -9.22 -20.94
N VAL A 126 -16.94 -9.10 -22.18
CA VAL A 126 -15.57 -8.67 -22.46
C VAL A 126 -15.40 -7.19 -22.12
N ALA A 127 -16.39 -6.36 -22.51
CA ALA A 127 -16.37 -4.92 -22.23
C ALA A 127 -16.28 -4.62 -20.74
N VAL A 128 -17.02 -5.34 -19.90
CA VAL A 128 -17.00 -5.14 -18.43
C VAL A 128 -15.64 -5.47 -17.84
N SER A 129 -14.97 -6.50 -18.32
CA SER A 129 -13.62 -6.87 -17.87
C SER A 129 -12.59 -5.81 -18.26
N PHE A 130 -12.69 -5.27 -19.48
CA PHE A 130 -11.83 -4.15 -19.91
C PHE A 130 -12.14 -2.86 -19.13
N LYS A 131 -13.41 -2.57 -18.84
CA LYS A 131 -13.80 -1.41 -18.03
C LYS A 131 -13.20 -1.46 -16.63
N LEU A 132 -13.27 -2.62 -15.95
CA LEU A 132 -12.68 -2.78 -14.62
C LEU A 132 -11.16 -2.66 -14.64
N SER A 133 -10.50 -3.27 -15.61
CA SER A 133 -9.05 -3.18 -15.76
C SER A 133 -8.60 -1.75 -16.10
N ALA A 134 -9.32 -1.06 -17.00
CA ALA A 134 -9.07 0.33 -17.34
C ALA A 134 -9.34 1.25 -16.14
N PHE A 135 -10.43 1.03 -15.40
CA PHE A 135 -10.74 1.78 -14.19
C PHE A 135 -9.61 1.69 -13.18
N HIS A 136 -9.15 0.47 -12.87
CA HIS A 136 -8.05 0.24 -11.92
C HIS A 136 -6.75 0.90 -12.38
N THR A 137 -6.42 0.78 -13.67
CA THR A 137 -5.21 1.39 -14.23
C THR A 137 -5.28 2.91 -14.23
N CYS A 138 -6.38 3.49 -14.73
CA CYS A 138 -6.57 4.94 -14.75
C CYS A 138 -6.60 5.54 -13.35
N PHE A 139 -7.29 4.88 -12.40
CA PHE A 139 -7.29 5.27 -11.01
C PHE A 139 -5.87 5.40 -10.45
N ASN A 140 -5.05 4.34 -10.59
CA ASN A 140 -3.70 4.36 -10.06
C ASN A 140 -2.81 5.40 -10.76
N ILE A 141 -2.88 5.54 -12.09
CA ILE A 141 -2.12 6.54 -12.83
C ILE A 141 -2.52 7.95 -12.38
N CYS A 142 -3.81 8.28 -12.34
CA CYS A 142 -4.29 9.58 -11.90
C CYS A 142 -3.86 9.87 -10.46
N ASN A 143 -3.96 8.88 -9.57
CA ASN A 143 -3.56 9.04 -8.18
C ASN A 143 -2.06 9.34 -8.05
N VAL A 144 -1.20 8.65 -8.81
CA VAL A 144 0.25 8.95 -8.87
C VAL A 144 0.48 10.37 -9.38
N LEU A 145 -0.14 10.75 -10.51
CA LEU A 145 0.04 12.07 -11.11
C LEU A 145 -0.39 13.22 -10.18
N ILE A 146 -1.44 13.01 -9.39
CA ILE A 146 -1.88 13.98 -8.39
C ILE A 146 -0.90 14.03 -7.21
N LEU A 147 -0.57 12.88 -6.63
CA LEU A 147 0.16 12.80 -5.36
C LEU A 147 1.66 12.98 -5.48
N ILE A 148 2.25 12.88 -6.68
CA ILE A 148 3.68 13.12 -6.89
C ILE A 148 4.12 14.52 -6.42
N TRP A 149 3.22 15.50 -6.53
CA TRP A 149 3.46 16.87 -6.07
C TRP A 149 3.36 17.02 -4.54
N PHE A 150 2.71 16.07 -3.86
CA PHE A 150 2.45 16.07 -2.42
C PHE A 150 3.34 15.11 -1.63
N VAL A 151 4.35 14.50 -2.26
CA VAL A 151 5.26 13.52 -1.61
C VAL A 151 5.88 14.09 -0.33
N LYS A 152 6.38 15.33 -0.37
CA LYS A 152 6.97 15.98 0.82
C LYS A 152 5.96 16.21 1.94
N PHE A 153 4.70 16.44 1.59
CA PHE A 153 3.63 16.59 2.58
C PHE A 153 3.31 15.25 3.23
N ILE A 154 3.18 14.18 2.43
CA ILE A 154 2.97 12.82 2.92
C ILE A 154 4.12 12.40 3.83
N GLU A 155 5.36 12.61 3.40
CA GLU A 155 6.56 12.31 4.19
C GLU A 155 6.54 13.02 5.55
N ARG A 156 6.28 14.34 5.59
CA ARG A 156 6.19 15.10 6.84
C ARG A 156 5.11 14.56 7.77
N THR A 157 3.92 14.28 7.22
CA THR A 157 2.79 13.75 7.97
C THR A 157 3.12 12.39 8.58
N VAL A 158 3.68 11.49 7.79
CA VAL A 158 4.05 10.14 8.24
C VAL A 158 5.17 10.18 9.27
N CYS A 159 6.18 11.04 9.09
CA CYS A 159 7.26 11.23 10.07
C CYS A 159 6.77 11.85 11.37
N ALA A 160 5.75 12.71 11.33
CA ALA A 160 5.14 13.27 12.53
C ALA A 160 4.32 12.21 13.31
N ILE A 161 3.62 11.32 12.61
CA ILE A 161 2.82 10.24 13.22
C ILE A 161 3.73 9.15 13.79
N ILE A 162 4.81 8.80 13.09
CA ILE A 162 5.75 7.76 13.51
C ILE A 162 7.13 8.43 13.71
N PRO A 163 7.43 8.96 14.88
CA PRO A 163 8.73 9.56 15.18
C PRO A 163 9.83 8.50 15.13
N MET A 164 11.06 8.93 14.77
CA MET A 164 12.22 8.05 14.80
C MET A 164 12.64 7.79 16.25
N LYS A 165 12.93 6.53 16.57
CA LYS A 165 13.50 6.15 17.86
C LYS A 165 15.03 6.23 17.77
N GLU A 166 15.72 6.62 18.84
CA GLU A 166 17.19 6.66 18.88
C GLU A 166 17.84 5.33 18.50
N GLN A 167 17.19 4.21 18.81
CA GLN A 167 17.65 2.87 18.45
C GLN A 167 17.62 2.58 16.93
N ASP A 168 16.80 3.29 16.15
CA ASP A 168 16.71 3.12 14.69
C ASP A 168 17.89 3.76 13.95
N GLU A 169 18.67 4.64 14.60
CA GLU A 169 19.88 5.22 14.01
C GLU A 169 21.02 4.21 13.83
N GLU A 170 21.03 3.11 14.60
CA GLU A 170 22.05 2.08 14.49
C GLU A 170 21.99 1.31 13.16
N TYR A 171 20.86 1.30 12.46
CA TYR A 171 20.66 0.62 11.18
C TYR A 171 20.96 1.49 9.96
N ARG A 172 21.47 2.72 10.15
CA ARG A 172 21.87 3.57 9.03
C ARG A 172 23.30 3.27 8.61
N LEU A 173 23.54 3.38 7.30
CA LEU A 173 24.87 3.42 6.76
C LEU A 173 25.60 4.64 7.35
N ARG A 174 26.71 4.46 8.03
CA ARG A 174 27.43 5.52 8.74
C ARG A 174 28.39 6.30 7.82
N PHE A 175 28.93 5.60 6.83
CA PHE A 175 29.99 6.14 5.97
C PHE A 175 29.47 6.51 4.58
N ILE A 176 28.31 5.97 4.16
CA ILE A 176 27.68 6.31 2.89
C ILE A 176 26.54 7.31 3.18
N SER A 177 26.83 8.61 3.07
CA SER A 177 25.82 9.66 3.07
C SER A 177 25.27 9.84 1.66
N GLY A 178 23.94 10.03 1.50
CA GLY A 178 23.22 10.09 0.22
C GLY A 178 23.52 11.32 -0.68
N GLY A 179 24.77 11.75 -0.74
CA GLY A 179 25.27 12.76 -1.66
C GLY A 179 26.06 12.14 -2.80
N MET A 180 26.13 12.80 -3.96
CA MET A 180 27.01 12.41 -5.06
C MET A 180 28.45 12.37 -4.54
N LEU A 181 29.04 11.17 -4.51
CA LEU A 181 30.43 10.97 -4.16
C LEU A 181 31.29 11.52 -5.29
N SER A 182 32.18 12.44 -4.97
CA SER A 182 32.95 13.22 -5.96
C SER A 182 33.99 12.38 -6.74
N THR A 183 34.37 11.19 -6.21
CA THR A 183 35.34 10.29 -6.88
C THR A 183 34.99 8.81 -6.62
N ALA A 184 35.31 7.96 -7.60
CA ALA A 184 35.13 6.50 -7.47
C ALA A 184 35.95 5.90 -6.31
N GLU A 185 37.14 6.40 -6.06
CA GLU A 185 38.04 5.97 -4.98
C GLU A 185 37.43 6.25 -3.59
N LEU A 186 36.81 7.41 -3.40
CA LEU A 186 36.13 7.75 -2.15
C LEU A 186 34.89 6.87 -1.91
N SER A 187 34.17 6.52 -2.98
CA SER A 187 33.03 5.61 -2.91
C SER A 187 33.44 4.21 -2.46
N ILE A 188 34.54 3.68 -3.01
CA ILE A 188 35.09 2.38 -2.64
C ILE A 188 35.56 2.40 -1.18
N LEU A 189 36.24 3.45 -0.75
CA LEU A 189 36.71 3.58 0.63
C LEU A 189 35.53 3.62 1.64
N GLN A 190 34.46 4.35 1.31
CA GLN A 190 33.26 4.42 2.16
C GLN A 190 32.53 3.08 2.21
N ALA A 191 32.36 2.41 1.07
CA ALA A 191 31.79 1.07 1.00
C ALA A 191 32.62 0.05 1.80
N SER A 192 33.95 0.11 1.70
CA SER A 192 34.85 -0.75 2.49
C SER A 192 34.68 -0.54 4.00
N LYS A 193 34.55 0.71 4.46
CA LYS A 193 34.28 1.01 5.87
C LYS A 193 32.92 0.48 6.35
N GLU A 194 31.88 0.58 5.52
CA GLU A 194 30.57 -0.02 5.85
C GLU A 194 30.64 -1.54 5.94
N ILE A 195 31.30 -2.19 5.00
CA ILE A 195 31.50 -3.64 5.01
C ILE A 195 32.26 -4.08 6.27
N HIS A 196 33.28 -3.33 6.65
CA HIS A 196 34.04 -3.61 7.88
C HIS A 196 33.16 -3.49 9.13
N LEU A 197 32.38 -2.41 9.23
CA LEU A 197 31.45 -2.21 10.33
C LEU A 197 30.37 -3.32 10.39
N PHE A 198 29.86 -3.74 9.24
CA PHE A 198 28.92 -4.86 9.15
C PHE A 198 29.55 -6.18 9.61
N ALA A 199 30.75 -6.47 9.16
CA ALA A 199 31.46 -7.67 9.57
C ALA A 199 31.74 -7.69 11.08
N GLU A 200 32.11 -6.55 11.68
CA GLU A 200 32.32 -6.43 13.11
C GLU A 200 31.03 -6.63 13.92
N ARG A 201 29.90 -6.08 13.45
CA ARG A 201 28.57 -6.32 14.06
C ARG A 201 28.18 -7.79 13.99
N THR A 202 28.38 -8.43 12.84
CA THR A 202 28.10 -9.87 12.64
C THR A 202 28.95 -10.72 13.58
N ARG A 203 30.26 -10.40 13.71
CA ARG A 203 31.15 -11.08 14.65
C ARG A 203 30.66 -10.96 16.10
N ARG A 204 30.22 -9.76 16.50
CA ARG A 204 29.65 -9.52 17.83
C ARG A 204 28.38 -10.34 18.07
N MET A 205 27.49 -10.41 17.06
CA MET A 205 26.27 -11.21 17.11
C MET A 205 26.61 -12.70 17.30
N PHE A 206 27.59 -13.25 16.57
CA PHE A 206 28.05 -14.61 16.77
C PHE A 206 28.61 -14.83 18.18
N GLY A 207 29.33 -13.87 18.74
CA GLY A 207 29.81 -13.94 20.12
C GLY A 207 28.64 -14.02 21.12
N MET A 208 27.62 -13.17 20.94
CA MET A 208 26.42 -13.21 21.79
C MET A 208 25.65 -14.55 21.68
N VAL A 209 25.59 -15.14 20.48
CA VAL A 209 25.00 -16.49 20.30
C VAL A 209 25.81 -17.56 21.02
N GLN A 210 27.15 -17.49 20.98
CA GLN A 210 27.99 -18.40 21.74
C GLN A 210 27.76 -18.26 23.27
N ASP A 211 27.70 -17.02 23.77
CA ASP A 211 27.38 -16.75 25.17
C ASP A 211 26.01 -17.32 25.56
N LEU A 212 25.01 -17.17 24.66
CA LEU A 212 23.68 -17.73 24.84
C LEU A 212 23.69 -19.25 25.01
N LEU A 213 24.48 -19.96 24.18
CA LEU A 213 24.62 -21.41 24.22
C LEU A 213 25.33 -21.93 25.49
N HIS A 214 26.09 -21.08 26.18
CA HIS A 214 26.80 -21.41 27.43
C HIS A 214 26.06 -20.93 28.67
N THR A 215 24.90 -20.28 28.52
CA THR A 215 24.13 -19.73 29.64
C THR A 215 23.18 -20.79 30.20
N GLU A 216 23.42 -21.25 31.44
CA GLU A 216 22.64 -22.32 32.11
C GLU A 216 21.41 -21.79 32.86
N LYS A 217 21.26 -20.48 33.10
CA LYS A 217 20.17 -19.89 33.87
C LYS A 217 19.14 -19.21 32.99
N ASP A 218 17.87 -19.49 33.16
CA ASP A 218 16.74 -18.95 32.38
C ASP A 218 16.65 -17.43 32.39
N ASP A 219 16.93 -16.79 33.53
CA ASP A 219 16.89 -15.31 33.61
C ASP A 219 18.01 -14.62 32.82
N ASP A 220 19.19 -15.23 32.81
CA ASP A 220 20.34 -14.71 32.03
C ASP A 220 20.16 -15.04 30.54
N PHE A 221 19.56 -16.20 30.21
CA PHE A 221 19.22 -16.57 28.84
C PHE A 221 18.31 -15.54 28.19
N ASN A 222 17.19 -15.20 28.82
CA ASN A 222 16.23 -14.20 28.31
C ASN A 222 16.88 -12.83 28.13
N LYS A 223 17.82 -12.46 28.96
CA LYS A 223 18.55 -11.19 28.90
C LYS A 223 19.52 -11.13 27.72
N VAL A 224 20.24 -12.23 27.45
CA VAL A 224 21.14 -12.33 26.29
C VAL A 224 20.33 -12.49 25.01
N PHE A 225 19.28 -13.31 25.00
CA PHE A 225 18.39 -13.50 23.86
C PHE A 225 17.79 -12.18 23.38
N SER A 226 17.27 -11.35 24.31
CA SER A 226 16.72 -10.02 23.95
C SER A 226 17.74 -9.03 23.36
N ARG A 227 19.05 -9.30 23.53
CA ARG A 227 20.13 -8.52 22.87
C ARG A 227 20.48 -9.03 21.49
N VAL A 228 20.30 -10.32 21.23
CA VAL A 228 20.51 -10.93 19.91
C VAL A 228 19.38 -10.58 18.95
N GLU A 229 18.15 -10.46 19.49
CA GLU A 229 16.95 -10.14 18.72
C GLU A 229 16.87 -8.65 18.33
N LYS A 230 17.58 -7.76 19.01
CA LYS A 230 17.69 -6.31 18.70
C LYS A 230 18.82 -6.02 17.72
#